data_6d56d71efa1428bab315b32f66dc5897
#
_entry.id   6d56d71efa1428bab315b32f66dc5897
#
_cell.length_a   1.000
_cell.length_b   1.000
_cell.length_c   1.000
_cell.angle_alpha   90.00
_cell.angle_beta   90.00
_cell.angle_gamma   90.00
#
_symmetry.space_group_name_H-M   'P 1'
#
loop_
_entity.id
_entity.type
_entity.pdbx_description
1 polymer ?
#
loop_
_entity_poly.entity_id
_entity_poly.type
_entity_poly.pdbx_seq_one_letter_code
_entity_poly.pdbx_strand_id
1 'polypeptide(L)'
;LQTDYVDLYQCHRFDSHTPLQETMEALSEVVQAGKARHIGFSEWPVEAIEASLELPGVERWVSSQPQYSMIWRAPEAQVIPLCEREGISQIVWSPLAQGVLTGKYQPGEPPPADTRAGSESMSGFIDRLMDDHVLEAVQRLKPVAEQAGLSMAQLALAWVLRQSNVASAIVGASRPEQVHANASASGITLDEQTLAAIDEALGEVIVR
;
A
#
# COMPACT_ATOMS: atom_id res chain seq x y z
N LEU A 1 16.09 18.89 0.97
CA LEU A 1 15.33 18.48 2.17
C LEU A 1 15.69 19.31 3.41
N GLN A 2 16.73 20.16 3.37
CA GLN A 2 17.23 20.94 4.51
C GLN A 2 17.60 20.06 5.73
N THR A 3 18.13 18.86 5.47
CA THR A 3 18.63 17.90 6.46
C THR A 3 19.89 17.22 5.92
N ASP A 4 20.78 16.81 6.81
CA ASP A 4 22.02 16.12 6.43
C ASP A 4 21.83 14.62 6.24
N TYR A 5 20.74 14.07 6.75
CA TYR A 5 20.40 12.65 6.64
C TYR A 5 18.90 12.42 6.52
N VAL A 6 18.53 11.20 6.14
CA VAL A 6 17.15 10.68 6.22
C VAL A 6 17.11 9.42 7.09
N ASP A 7 16.00 9.17 7.75
CA ASP A 7 15.86 7.95 8.57
C ASP A 7 15.71 6.71 7.71
N LEU A 8 14.95 6.81 6.61
CA LEU A 8 14.71 5.72 5.68
C LEU A 8 14.90 6.21 4.24
N TYR A 9 15.78 5.54 3.51
CA TYR A 9 15.99 5.77 2.08
C TYR A 9 15.36 4.61 1.28
N GLN A 10 14.34 4.91 0.47
CA GLN A 10 13.63 3.91 -0.33
C GLN A 10 14.15 3.83 -1.75
N CYS A 11 14.64 2.67 -2.17
CA CYS A 11 14.90 2.35 -3.56
C CYS A 11 13.55 2.19 -4.29
N HIS A 12 13.22 3.15 -5.19
CA HIS A 12 11.85 3.31 -5.72
C HIS A 12 11.39 2.13 -6.58
N ARG A 13 12.29 1.60 -7.43
CA ARG A 13 12.01 0.45 -8.31
C ARG A 13 13.28 -0.37 -8.49
N PHE A 14 13.08 -1.65 -8.81
CA PHE A 14 14.18 -2.50 -9.25
C PHE A 14 14.62 -2.08 -10.65
N ASP A 15 15.93 -1.87 -10.82
CA ASP A 15 16.56 -1.62 -12.12
C ASP A 15 17.23 -2.90 -12.61
N SER A 16 16.65 -3.53 -13.62
CA SER A 16 17.20 -4.75 -14.23
C SER A 16 18.45 -4.52 -15.09
N HIS A 17 18.81 -3.26 -15.37
CA HIS A 17 19.98 -2.90 -16.18
C HIS A 17 21.23 -2.68 -15.31
N THR A 18 21.04 -2.42 -14.02
CA THR A 18 22.15 -2.26 -13.07
C THR A 18 22.36 -3.56 -12.30
N PRO A 19 23.60 -4.09 -12.19
CA PRO A 19 23.88 -5.27 -11.40
C PRO A 19 23.38 -5.10 -9.94
N LEU A 20 22.70 -6.11 -9.41
CA LEU A 20 22.15 -6.07 -8.05
C LEU A 20 23.23 -5.77 -7.00
N GLN A 21 24.40 -6.36 -7.14
CA GLN A 21 25.55 -6.12 -6.26
C GLN A 21 25.92 -4.63 -6.21
N GLU A 22 26.02 -3.97 -7.36
CA GLU A 22 26.37 -2.54 -7.46
C GLU A 22 25.30 -1.67 -6.77
N THR A 23 24.03 -1.98 -6.99
CA THR A 23 22.91 -1.29 -6.31
C THR A 23 23.01 -1.42 -4.79
N MET A 24 23.24 -2.63 -4.28
CA MET A 24 23.30 -2.90 -2.84
C MET A 24 24.54 -2.29 -2.19
N GLU A 25 25.69 -2.29 -2.88
CA GLU A 25 26.93 -1.63 -2.43
C GLU A 25 26.72 -0.11 -2.33
N ALA A 26 26.15 0.52 -3.35
CA ALA A 26 25.87 1.96 -3.34
C ALA A 26 24.90 2.36 -2.21
N LEU A 27 23.86 1.56 -1.95
CA LEU A 27 22.95 1.78 -0.84
C LEU A 27 23.65 1.62 0.52
N SER A 28 24.54 0.65 0.63
CA SER A 28 25.35 0.44 1.84
C SER A 28 26.29 1.60 2.10
N GLU A 29 26.94 2.14 1.06
CA GLU A 29 27.78 3.35 1.16
C GLU A 29 26.99 4.57 1.67
N VAL A 30 25.73 4.73 1.23
CA VAL A 30 24.85 5.81 1.70
C VAL A 30 24.58 5.72 3.21
N VAL A 31 24.40 4.50 3.73
CA VAL A 31 24.22 4.25 5.16
C VAL A 31 25.52 4.48 5.93
N GLN A 32 26.64 3.91 5.45
CA GLN A 32 27.97 4.08 6.08
C GLN A 32 28.42 5.53 6.11
N ALA A 33 28.07 6.33 5.10
CA ALA A 33 28.32 7.77 5.07
C ALA A 33 27.39 8.58 6.01
N GLY A 34 26.47 7.94 6.71
CA GLY A 34 25.53 8.58 7.61
C GLY A 34 24.43 9.41 6.93
N LYS A 35 24.28 9.28 5.60
CA LYS A 35 23.25 9.99 4.82
C LYS A 35 21.87 9.36 4.93
N ALA A 36 21.79 8.06 5.21
CA ALA A 36 20.57 7.35 5.59
C ALA A 36 20.85 6.47 6.81
N ARG A 37 19.86 6.27 7.66
CA ARG A 37 19.96 5.33 8.78
C ARG A 37 19.61 3.91 8.37
N HIS A 38 18.61 3.82 7.49
CA HIS A 38 18.07 2.54 7.00
C HIS A 38 17.75 2.63 5.52
N ILE A 39 17.70 1.46 4.89
CA ILE A 39 17.29 1.32 3.49
C ILE A 39 16.04 0.45 3.36
N GLY A 40 15.24 0.75 2.35
CA GLY A 40 14.05 -0.01 1.95
C GLY A 40 13.91 -0.08 0.45
N PHE A 41 12.97 -0.86 -0.02
CA PHE A 41 12.65 -1.00 -1.44
C PHE A 41 11.15 -0.85 -1.72
N SER A 42 10.80 -0.64 -3.00
CA SER A 42 9.41 -0.55 -3.45
C SER A 42 9.22 -1.33 -4.75
N GLU A 43 8.22 -2.23 -4.76
CA GLU A 43 7.81 -2.99 -5.95
C GLU A 43 8.96 -3.82 -6.59
N TRP A 44 9.81 -4.40 -5.77
CA TRP A 44 10.84 -5.31 -6.26
C TRP A 44 10.26 -6.71 -6.51
N PRO A 45 10.70 -7.42 -7.56
CA PRO A 45 10.34 -8.82 -7.74
C PRO A 45 10.96 -9.69 -6.64
N VAL A 46 10.27 -10.76 -6.26
CA VAL A 46 10.66 -11.64 -5.15
C VAL A 46 12.07 -12.20 -5.32
N GLU A 47 12.42 -12.61 -6.54
CA GLU A 47 13.72 -13.16 -6.87
C GLU A 47 14.87 -12.15 -6.62
N ALA A 48 14.61 -10.86 -6.89
CA ALA A 48 15.59 -9.81 -6.62
C ALA A 48 15.69 -9.50 -5.11
N ILE A 49 14.58 -9.58 -4.39
CA ILE A 49 14.58 -9.44 -2.92
C ILE A 49 15.42 -10.58 -2.31
N GLU A 50 15.12 -11.84 -2.64
CA GLU A 50 15.84 -13.01 -2.15
C GLU A 50 17.32 -12.93 -2.49
N ALA A 51 17.67 -12.64 -3.75
CA ALA A 51 19.06 -12.51 -4.17
C ALA A 51 19.81 -11.39 -3.43
N SER A 52 19.14 -10.26 -3.12
CA SER A 52 19.75 -9.18 -2.34
C SER A 52 20.04 -9.55 -0.89
N LEU A 53 19.22 -10.43 -0.30
CA LEU A 53 19.40 -10.91 1.07
C LEU A 53 20.56 -11.88 1.24
N GLU A 54 20.97 -12.55 0.15
CA GLU A 54 22.11 -13.47 0.11
C GLU A 54 23.46 -12.78 -0.10
N LEU A 55 23.48 -11.50 -0.49
CA LEU A 55 24.70 -10.76 -0.74
C LEU A 55 25.49 -10.50 0.56
N PRO A 56 26.76 -10.88 0.63
CA PRO A 56 27.58 -10.64 1.82
C PRO A 56 28.05 -9.18 1.90
N GLY A 57 28.12 -8.65 3.11
CA GLY A 57 28.78 -7.35 3.37
C GLY A 57 27.98 -6.12 2.95
N VAL A 58 26.71 -6.28 2.59
CA VAL A 58 25.80 -5.19 2.27
C VAL A 58 24.80 -4.94 3.40
N GLU A 59 24.25 -3.72 3.44
CA GLU A 59 23.19 -3.36 4.40
C GLU A 59 21.90 -4.17 4.14
N ARG A 60 21.18 -4.46 5.25
CA ARG A 60 19.92 -5.20 5.18
C ARG A 60 18.74 -4.26 5.00
N TRP A 61 17.75 -4.71 4.26
CA TRP A 61 16.46 -4.04 4.15
C TRP A 61 15.72 -4.02 5.48
N VAL A 62 15.10 -2.87 5.81
CA VAL A 62 14.18 -2.77 6.96
C VAL A 62 12.73 -2.58 6.52
N SER A 63 12.49 -2.15 5.28
CA SER A 63 11.13 -1.91 4.80
C SER A 63 10.94 -2.28 3.33
N SER A 64 9.72 -2.73 3.04
CA SER A 64 9.17 -2.92 1.71
C SER A 64 7.99 -1.97 1.52
N GLN A 65 7.87 -1.36 0.35
CA GLN A 65 6.77 -0.43 0.05
C GLN A 65 5.96 -0.91 -1.15
N PRO A 66 5.10 -1.92 -0.99
CA PRO A 66 4.24 -2.43 -2.07
C PRO A 66 2.93 -1.67 -2.18
N GLN A 67 2.30 -1.72 -3.36
CA GLN A 67 0.88 -1.45 -3.49
C GLN A 67 0.09 -2.50 -2.72
N TYR A 68 -0.82 -2.08 -1.83
CA TYR A 68 -1.64 -3.01 -1.09
C TYR A 68 -2.96 -2.39 -0.67
N SER A 69 -4.05 -3.08 -0.97
CA SER A 69 -5.41 -2.67 -0.61
C SER A 69 -6.36 -3.88 -0.63
N MET A 70 -7.59 -3.71 -0.22
CA MET A 70 -8.63 -4.73 -0.32
C MET A 70 -8.79 -5.31 -1.73
N ILE A 71 -8.58 -4.48 -2.78
CA ILE A 71 -8.70 -4.89 -4.18
C ILE A 71 -7.37 -5.43 -4.72
N TRP A 72 -6.23 -4.84 -4.34
CA TRP A 72 -4.91 -5.24 -4.80
C TRP A 72 -4.18 -6.04 -3.72
N ARG A 73 -4.19 -7.37 -3.84
CA ARG A 73 -3.62 -8.31 -2.85
C ARG A 73 -2.42 -9.10 -3.37
N ALA A 74 -1.92 -8.78 -4.55
CA ALA A 74 -0.77 -9.48 -5.15
C ALA A 74 0.43 -9.69 -4.18
N PRO A 75 0.78 -8.75 -3.28
CA PRO A 75 1.88 -8.98 -2.34
C PRO A 75 1.63 -10.09 -1.31
N GLU A 76 0.38 -10.49 -1.05
CA GLU A 76 0.06 -11.56 -0.08
C GLU A 76 0.60 -12.92 -0.49
N ALA A 77 0.78 -13.14 -1.79
CA ALA A 77 1.22 -14.44 -2.31
C ALA A 77 2.67 -14.76 -1.91
N GLN A 78 3.56 -13.78 -1.97
CA GLN A 78 5.00 -14.02 -1.80
C GLN A 78 5.72 -12.90 -1.04
N VAL A 79 5.53 -11.62 -1.39
CA VAL A 79 6.30 -10.50 -0.85
C VAL A 79 6.06 -10.33 0.65
N ILE A 80 4.80 -10.32 1.10
CA ILE A 80 4.47 -10.17 2.52
C ILE A 80 5.03 -11.32 3.35
N PRO A 81 4.82 -12.62 2.99
CA PRO A 81 5.40 -13.74 3.74
C PRO A 81 6.93 -13.76 3.75
N LEU A 82 7.57 -13.41 2.63
CA LEU A 82 9.03 -13.30 2.57
C LEU A 82 9.53 -12.23 3.54
N CYS A 83 8.97 -11.03 3.45
CA CYS A 83 9.37 -9.90 4.30
C CYS A 83 9.11 -10.17 5.80
N GLU A 84 8.00 -10.83 6.14
CA GLU A 84 7.71 -11.21 7.53
C GLU A 84 8.78 -12.16 8.08
N ARG A 85 9.16 -13.19 7.32
CA ARG A 85 10.22 -14.12 7.69
C ARG A 85 11.57 -13.45 7.87
N GLU A 86 11.87 -12.44 7.06
CA GLU A 86 13.15 -11.72 7.07
C GLU A 86 13.17 -10.50 7.99
N GLY A 87 12.08 -10.21 8.71
CA GLY A 87 11.97 -9.05 9.61
C GLY A 87 11.87 -7.70 8.89
N ILE A 88 11.38 -7.69 7.65
CA ILE A 88 11.20 -6.50 6.82
C ILE A 88 9.75 -6.04 6.94
N SER A 89 9.52 -4.83 7.48
CA SER A 89 8.18 -4.28 7.65
C SER A 89 7.61 -3.73 6.35
N GLN A 90 6.27 -3.78 6.21
CA GLN A 90 5.58 -3.18 5.08
C GLN A 90 5.18 -1.73 5.38
N ILE A 91 5.42 -0.83 4.44
CA ILE A 91 4.89 0.54 4.42
C ILE A 91 4.08 0.66 3.13
N VAL A 92 2.80 0.35 3.17
CA VAL A 92 2.02 0.14 1.96
C VAL A 92 1.49 1.42 1.35
N TRP A 93 1.48 1.51 0.01
CA TRP A 93 0.89 2.64 -0.71
C TRP A 93 -0.45 2.27 -1.36
N SER A 94 -1.27 3.28 -1.66
CA SER A 94 -2.63 3.14 -2.19
C SER A 94 -3.59 2.25 -1.38
N PRO A 95 -3.61 2.31 -0.04
CA PRO A 95 -4.50 1.48 0.78
C PRO A 95 -5.98 1.75 0.52
N LEU A 96 -6.32 2.93 0.00
CA LEU A 96 -7.68 3.33 -0.40
C LEU A 96 -7.93 3.15 -1.91
N ALA A 97 -7.07 2.41 -2.64
CA ALA A 97 -7.18 2.22 -4.09
C ALA A 97 -7.45 3.54 -4.83
N GLN A 98 -6.57 4.53 -4.65
CA GLN A 98 -6.67 5.88 -5.22
C GLN A 98 -7.96 6.64 -4.84
N GLY A 99 -8.63 6.22 -3.77
CA GLY A 99 -9.88 6.80 -3.27
C GLY A 99 -11.14 6.04 -3.69
N VAL A 100 -11.04 4.99 -4.50
CA VAL A 100 -12.18 4.15 -4.89
C VAL A 100 -12.80 3.47 -3.68
N LEU A 101 -12.00 2.93 -2.77
CA LEU A 101 -12.46 2.29 -1.54
C LEU A 101 -13.13 3.23 -0.52
N THR A 102 -13.18 4.54 -0.79
CA THR A 102 -14.00 5.45 0.02
C THR A 102 -15.49 5.41 -0.35
N GLY A 103 -15.85 4.72 -1.46
CA GLY A 103 -17.22 4.60 -1.94
C GLY A 103 -17.81 5.86 -2.58
N LYS A 104 -16.97 6.88 -2.85
CA LYS A 104 -17.43 8.17 -3.41
C LYS A 104 -17.74 8.13 -4.91
N TYR A 105 -17.17 7.16 -5.64
CA TYR A 105 -17.46 6.97 -7.05
C TYR A 105 -18.65 6.02 -7.23
N GLN A 106 -19.57 6.39 -8.14
CA GLN A 106 -20.78 5.60 -8.44
C GLN A 106 -20.68 4.98 -9.82
N PRO A 107 -21.14 3.72 -10.01
CA PRO A 107 -21.23 3.10 -11.33
C PRO A 107 -22.11 3.92 -12.26
N GLY A 108 -21.70 4.07 -13.52
CA GLY A 108 -22.46 4.81 -14.55
C GLY A 108 -22.51 6.34 -14.37
N GLU A 109 -21.88 6.90 -13.35
CA GLU A 109 -21.86 8.34 -13.10
C GLU A 109 -20.46 8.93 -13.38
N PRO A 110 -20.39 10.16 -13.93
CA PRO A 110 -19.12 10.84 -14.06
C PRO A 110 -18.50 11.11 -12.69
N PRO A 111 -17.16 11.02 -12.55
CA PRO A 111 -16.50 11.25 -11.27
C PRO A 111 -16.70 12.72 -10.84
N PRO A 112 -16.90 12.98 -9.53
CA PRO A 112 -16.98 14.33 -9.00
C PRO A 112 -15.72 15.14 -9.34
N ALA A 113 -15.88 16.40 -9.74
CA ALA A 113 -14.80 17.25 -10.26
C ALA A 113 -13.66 17.52 -9.25
N ASP A 114 -13.98 17.50 -7.94
CA ASP A 114 -13.03 17.72 -6.84
C ASP A 114 -12.30 16.44 -6.41
N THR A 115 -12.34 15.40 -7.24
CA THR A 115 -11.72 14.10 -6.97
C THR A 115 -10.55 13.82 -7.91
N ARG A 116 -9.75 12.78 -7.57
CA ARG A 116 -8.63 12.35 -8.40
C ARG A 116 -9.06 11.91 -9.81
N ALA A 117 -10.16 11.18 -9.95
CA ALA A 117 -10.69 10.76 -11.23
C ALA A 117 -11.28 11.92 -12.04
N GLY A 118 -11.74 12.99 -11.40
CA GLY A 118 -12.20 14.22 -12.05
C GLY A 118 -11.07 15.16 -12.48
N SER A 119 -9.81 14.87 -12.13
CA SER A 119 -8.64 15.69 -12.46
C SER A 119 -7.97 15.20 -13.73
N GLU A 120 -7.83 16.05 -14.76
CA GLU A 120 -7.14 15.70 -16.02
C GLU A 120 -5.70 15.20 -15.82
N SER A 121 -4.99 15.70 -14.80
CA SER A 121 -3.59 15.35 -14.54
C SER A 121 -3.42 14.05 -13.74
N MET A 122 -4.47 13.53 -13.12
CA MET A 122 -4.39 12.39 -12.19
C MET A 122 -5.30 11.21 -12.57
N SER A 123 -6.17 11.36 -13.58
CA SER A 123 -7.12 10.32 -14.00
C SER A 123 -6.41 9.02 -14.43
N GLY A 124 -5.32 9.10 -15.20
CA GLY A 124 -4.60 7.92 -15.69
C GLY A 124 -4.11 6.93 -14.62
N PHE A 125 -3.98 7.36 -13.36
CA PHE A 125 -3.61 6.48 -12.25
C PHE A 125 -4.79 5.67 -11.68
N ILE A 126 -6.03 6.01 -12.05
CA ILE A 126 -7.25 5.44 -11.47
C ILE A 126 -8.12 4.72 -12.51
N ASP A 127 -7.85 4.90 -13.81
CA ASP A 127 -8.72 4.43 -14.90
C ASP A 127 -9.16 2.97 -14.75
N ARG A 128 -8.23 2.06 -14.44
CA ARG A 128 -8.54 0.62 -14.26
C ARG A 128 -9.47 0.33 -13.07
N LEU A 129 -9.54 1.25 -12.10
CA LEU A 129 -10.37 1.12 -10.91
C LEU A 129 -11.73 1.81 -11.08
N MET A 130 -11.93 2.52 -12.20
CA MET A 130 -13.18 3.22 -12.53
C MET A 130 -14.14 2.39 -13.39
N ASP A 131 -13.80 1.11 -13.63
CA ASP A 131 -14.72 0.17 -14.26
C ASP A 131 -15.97 -0.02 -13.39
N ASP A 132 -17.15 0.03 -14.00
CA ASP A 132 -18.43 -0.07 -13.30
C ASP A 132 -18.52 -1.36 -12.45
N HIS A 133 -17.97 -2.47 -12.95
CA HIS A 133 -17.93 -3.73 -12.19
C HIS A 133 -17.13 -3.60 -10.89
N VAL A 134 -16.00 -2.88 -10.91
CA VAL A 134 -15.21 -2.60 -9.71
C VAL A 134 -15.99 -1.68 -8.78
N LEU A 135 -16.59 -0.61 -9.31
CA LEU A 135 -17.36 0.33 -8.51
C LEU A 135 -18.58 -0.32 -7.86
N GLU A 136 -19.31 -1.19 -8.57
CA GLU A 136 -20.42 -1.97 -8.02
C GLU A 136 -19.96 -2.87 -6.87
N ALA A 137 -18.81 -3.55 -7.02
CA ALA A 137 -18.24 -4.36 -5.94
C ALA A 137 -17.93 -3.51 -4.70
N VAL A 138 -17.33 -2.33 -4.91
CA VAL A 138 -17.04 -1.39 -3.81
C VAL A 138 -18.32 -0.88 -3.14
N GLN A 139 -19.40 -0.61 -3.89
CA GLN A 139 -20.67 -0.18 -3.28
C GLN A 139 -21.26 -1.27 -2.36
N ARG A 140 -21.03 -2.56 -2.64
CA ARG A 140 -21.44 -3.67 -1.76
C ARG A 140 -20.71 -3.69 -0.42
N LEU A 141 -19.59 -2.99 -0.27
CA LEU A 141 -18.90 -2.81 1.02
C LEU A 141 -19.62 -1.84 1.98
N LYS A 142 -20.51 -0.97 1.50
CA LYS A 142 -21.19 0.02 2.36
C LYS A 142 -21.91 -0.62 3.54
N PRO A 143 -22.81 -1.61 3.33
CA PRO A 143 -23.46 -2.27 4.46
C PRO A 143 -22.47 -3.00 5.39
N VAL A 144 -21.34 -3.50 4.88
CA VAL A 144 -20.30 -4.13 5.70
C VAL A 144 -19.66 -3.09 6.63
N ALA A 145 -19.32 -1.92 6.09
CA ALA A 145 -18.75 -0.82 6.87
C ALA A 145 -19.75 -0.33 7.94
N GLU A 146 -21.02 -0.16 7.58
CA GLU A 146 -22.09 0.26 8.49
C GLU A 146 -22.29 -0.74 9.64
N GLN A 147 -22.30 -2.04 9.36
CA GLN A 147 -22.41 -3.09 10.37
C GLN A 147 -21.22 -3.11 11.33
N ALA A 148 -20.01 -2.82 10.81
CA ALA A 148 -18.80 -2.68 11.61
C ALA A 148 -18.72 -1.34 12.37
N GLY A 149 -19.67 -0.40 12.16
CA GLY A 149 -19.63 0.94 12.76
C GLY A 149 -18.51 1.82 12.23
N LEU A 150 -18.04 1.57 10.99
CA LEU A 150 -16.90 2.23 10.37
C LEU A 150 -17.32 3.00 9.12
N SER A 151 -16.57 4.06 8.79
CA SER A 151 -16.60 4.58 7.43
C SER A 151 -15.92 3.63 6.45
N MET A 152 -16.22 3.75 5.16
CA MET A 152 -15.57 2.97 4.11
C MET A 152 -14.04 3.11 4.13
N ALA A 153 -13.53 4.33 4.36
CA ALA A 153 -12.09 4.57 4.46
C ALA A 153 -11.48 3.89 5.69
N GLN A 154 -12.14 3.93 6.84
CA GLN A 154 -11.68 3.24 8.06
C GLN A 154 -11.70 1.72 7.89
N LEU A 155 -12.74 1.17 7.27
CA LEU A 155 -12.81 -0.25 6.96
C LEU A 155 -11.62 -0.68 6.07
N ALA A 156 -11.33 0.09 5.01
CA ALA A 156 -10.23 -0.20 4.10
C ALA A 156 -8.86 -0.11 4.78
N LEU A 157 -8.66 0.88 5.63
CA LEU A 157 -7.40 1.05 6.36
C LEU A 157 -7.23 -0.01 7.46
N ALA A 158 -8.28 -0.31 8.22
CA ALA A 158 -8.25 -1.38 9.23
C ALA A 158 -7.95 -2.74 8.57
N TRP A 159 -8.53 -2.99 7.39
CA TRP A 159 -8.26 -4.21 6.65
C TRP A 159 -6.78 -4.33 6.24
N VAL A 160 -6.18 -3.26 5.75
CA VAL A 160 -4.75 -3.24 5.38
C VAL A 160 -3.86 -3.44 6.62
N LEU A 161 -4.19 -2.75 7.72
CA LEU A 161 -3.43 -2.80 8.97
C LEU A 161 -3.62 -4.11 9.78
N ARG A 162 -4.51 -5.02 9.34
CA ARG A 162 -4.70 -6.33 9.97
C ARG A 162 -3.50 -7.26 9.83
N GLN A 163 -2.67 -7.03 8.80
CA GLN A 163 -1.45 -7.81 8.58
C GLN A 163 -0.39 -7.44 9.62
N SER A 164 0.15 -8.44 10.28
CA SER A 164 1.08 -8.27 11.41
C SER A 164 2.34 -7.48 11.08
N ASN A 165 2.84 -7.61 9.85
CA ASN A 165 4.05 -6.93 9.41
C ASN A 165 3.78 -5.63 8.61
N VAL A 166 2.52 -5.18 8.52
CA VAL A 166 2.21 -3.85 7.96
C VAL A 166 2.35 -2.80 9.06
N ALA A 167 3.48 -2.11 9.06
CA ALA A 167 3.79 -1.08 10.03
C ALA A 167 3.07 0.25 9.75
N SER A 168 2.79 0.56 8.48
CA SER A 168 2.16 1.83 8.10
C SER A 168 1.44 1.75 6.75
N ALA A 169 0.37 2.53 6.62
CA ALA A 169 -0.38 2.75 5.40
C ALA A 169 -0.24 4.21 4.96
N ILE A 170 0.31 4.43 3.76
CA ILE A 170 0.51 5.78 3.20
C ILE A 170 -0.82 6.29 2.64
N VAL A 171 -1.35 7.31 3.25
CA VAL A 171 -2.61 7.94 2.84
C VAL A 171 -2.41 9.41 2.46
N GLY A 172 -3.12 9.86 1.43
CA GLY A 172 -3.25 11.28 1.10
C GLY A 172 -4.50 11.86 1.76
N ALA A 173 -4.42 13.12 2.14
CA ALA A 173 -5.55 13.90 2.65
C ALA A 173 -5.51 15.31 2.07
N SER A 174 -6.65 15.82 1.63
CA SER A 174 -6.79 17.19 1.15
C SER A 174 -7.35 18.15 2.22
N ARG A 175 -7.75 17.61 3.38
CA ARG A 175 -8.32 18.35 4.51
C ARG A 175 -7.88 17.72 5.84
N PRO A 176 -7.67 18.52 6.91
CA PRO A 176 -7.26 18.02 8.23
C PRO A 176 -8.18 16.94 8.80
N GLU A 177 -9.49 17.07 8.60
CA GLU A 177 -10.50 16.11 9.11
C GLU A 177 -10.27 14.69 8.54
N GLN A 178 -9.80 14.59 7.29
CA GLN A 178 -9.46 13.30 6.69
C GLN A 178 -8.25 12.65 7.36
N VAL A 179 -7.27 13.44 7.82
CA VAL A 179 -6.12 12.91 8.56
C VAL A 179 -6.59 12.29 9.88
N HIS A 180 -7.44 13.00 10.63
CA HIS A 180 -8.00 12.47 11.88
C HIS A 180 -8.86 11.22 11.65
N ALA A 181 -9.73 11.24 10.64
CA ALA A 181 -10.58 10.09 10.30
C ALA A 181 -9.75 8.88 9.85
N ASN A 182 -8.68 9.08 9.06
CA ASN A 182 -7.80 8.00 8.65
C ASN A 182 -6.98 7.46 9.84
N ALA A 183 -6.46 8.34 10.70
CA ALA A 183 -5.67 7.94 11.86
C ALA A 183 -6.48 7.11 12.86
N SER A 184 -7.79 7.35 12.99
CA SER A 184 -8.67 6.58 13.88
C SER A 184 -8.91 5.13 13.41
N ALA A 185 -8.47 4.75 12.21
CA ALA A 185 -8.46 3.35 11.77
C ALA A 185 -7.35 2.52 12.46
N SER A 186 -6.36 3.17 13.05
CA SER A 186 -5.27 2.50 13.76
C SER A 186 -5.78 1.78 15.00
N GLY A 187 -5.42 0.51 15.15
CA GLY A 187 -5.83 -0.32 16.28
C GLY A 187 -7.23 -0.93 16.17
N ILE A 188 -7.96 -0.67 15.09
CA ILE A 188 -9.24 -1.36 14.82
C ILE A 188 -8.95 -2.81 14.42
N THR A 189 -9.59 -3.74 15.11
CA THR A 189 -9.59 -5.16 14.76
C THR A 189 -10.90 -5.52 14.06
N LEU A 190 -10.80 -6.13 12.88
CA LEU A 190 -11.93 -6.66 12.14
C LEU A 190 -12.12 -8.14 12.51
N ASP A 191 -13.35 -8.53 12.81
CA ASP A 191 -13.67 -9.93 13.08
C ASP A 191 -13.74 -10.77 11.79
N GLU A 192 -13.74 -12.10 11.93
CA GLU A 192 -13.76 -13.03 10.80
C GLU A 192 -15.02 -12.87 9.93
N GLN A 193 -16.15 -12.52 10.53
CA GLN A 193 -17.41 -12.30 9.79
C GLN A 193 -17.27 -11.07 8.88
N THR A 194 -16.72 -9.98 9.38
CA THR A 194 -16.46 -8.75 8.60
C THR A 194 -15.47 -9.04 7.48
N LEU A 195 -14.40 -9.78 7.75
CA LEU A 195 -13.40 -10.15 6.72
C LEU A 195 -14.02 -11.02 5.61
N ALA A 196 -14.83 -12.00 5.96
CA ALA A 196 -15.55 -12.83 5.00
C ALA A 196 -16.54 -12.01 4.15
N ALA A 197 -17.28 -11.08 4.77
CA ALA A 197 -18.22 -10.21 4.07
C ALA A 197 -17.50 -9.26 3.09
N ILE A 198 -16.29 -8.78 3.42
CA ILE A 198 -15.45 -8.01 2.50
C ILE A 198 -15.06 -8.87 1.29
N ASP A 199 -14.64 -10.10 1.51
CA ASP A 199 -14.23 -11.01 0.43
C ASP A 199 -15.41 -11.36 -0.48
N GLU A 200 -16.59 -11.60 0.08
CA GLU A 200 -17.82 -11.82 -0.66
C GLU A 200 -18.23 -10.59 -1.49
N ALA A 201 -18.19 -9.40 -0.89
CA ALA A 201 -18.58 -8.16 -1.56
C ALA A 201 -17.66 -7.83 -2.74
N LEU A 202 -16.35 -8.03 -2.61
CA LEU A 202 -15.38 -7.73 -3.66
C LEU A 202 -15.26 -8.85 -4.70
N GLY A 203 -15.33 -10.12 -4.30
CA GLY A 203 -15.35 -11.27 -5.22
C GLY A 203 -14.23 -11.25 -6.27
N GLU A 204 -14.62 -11.24 -7.55
CA GLU A 204 -13.71 -11.35 -8.69
C GLU A 204 -12.87 -10.10 -8.97
N VAL A 205 -13.20 -8.94 -8.37
CA VAL A 205 -12.40 -7.72 -8.57
C VAL A 205 -11.10 -7.70 -7.76
N ILE A 206 -10.89 -8.70 -6.90
CA ILE A 206 -9.66 -8.86 -6.13
C ILE A 206 -8.53 -9.35 -7.05
N VAL A 207 -7.47 -8.56 -7.15
CA VAL A 207 -6.23 -8.93 -7.84
C VAL A 207 -5.30 -9.64 -6.83
N ARG A 208 -4.93 -10.87 -7.17
CA ARG A 208 -4.05 -11.74 -6.36
C ARG A 208 -2.75 -12.06 -7.07
#